data_46cf41215d81b6abdd8485784fbba748
#
_entry.id   46cf41215d81b6abdd8485784fbba748
#
_cell.length_a   1.000
_cell.length_b   1.000
_cell.length_c   1.000
_cell.angle_alpha   90.00
_cell.angle_beta   90.00
_cell.angle_gamma   90.00
#
_symmetry.space_group_name_H-M   'P 1'
#
loop_
_entity.id
_entity.type
_entity.pdbx_description
1 polymer ?
#
loop_
_entity_poly.entity_id
_entity_poly.type
_entity_poly.pdbx_seq_one_letter_code
_entity_poly.pdbx_strand_id
1 'polypeptide(L)'
;ISIDGPTSLAVSDNNKKRFTSYGWNYLQVDGHNYKQVYKAIKKAQTSDKPTCISCKTIIGYGSPNKSNTASAHGSPLGKKEINLVRKKLKWQHRPFEVPKNILSAWRNIGNIASKKAKKQNFFIKKKNNFKKISKIVELEKEKFFKNPESIATRKSSEKILNILTQSINELIGGSADLAGSNNTKTKNHKIIKPGEFNGNYIHYG
;
A
#
# COMPACT_ATOMS: atom_id res chain seq x y z
N ILE A 1 -0.36 -22.34 -1.48
CA ILE A 1 0.45 -23.28 -2.25
C ILE A 1 1.54 -22.53 -3.01
N SER A 2 2.75 -23.06 -3.04
CA SER A 2 3.84 -22.58 -3.89
C SER A 2 4.06 -23.53 -5.07
N ILE A 3 5.04 -23.23 -5.96
CA ILE A 3 5.39 -24.10 -7.09
C ILE A 3 5.84 -25.48 -6.58
N ASP A 4 6.58 -25.52 -5.48
CA ASP A 4 7.16 -26.76 -4.93
C ASP A 4 6.19 -27.57 -4.06
N GLY A 5 4.98 -27.07 -3.82
CA GLY A 5 3.99 -27.81 -3.02
C GLY A 5 3.19 -26.94 -2.05
N PRO A 6 2.49 -27.57 -1.10
CA PRO A 6 1.65 -26.85 -0.15
C PRO A 6 2.49 -26.06 0.85
N THR A 7 1.97 -24.90 1.25
CA THR A 7 2.64 -24.02 2.22
C THR A 7 2.87 -24.66 3.58
N SER A 8 2.14 -25.73 3.92
CA SER A 8 2.36 -26.51 5.15
C SER A 8 3.75 -27.15 5.26
N LEU A 9 4.46 -27.29 4.14
CA LEU A 9 5.84 -27.81 4.14
C LEU A 9 6.88 -26.76 4.52
N ALA A 10 6.56 -25.47 4.35
CA ALA A 10 7.52 -24.36 4.51
C ALA A 10 7.10 -23.32 5.56
N VAL A 11 5.82 -23.30 5.97
CA VAL A 11 5.27 -22.26 6.85
C VAL A 11 4.73 -22.90 8.11
N SER A 12 5.38 -22.60 9.23
CA SER A 12 4.95 -23.00 10.59
C SER A 12 4.32 -21.86 11.38
N ASP A 13 4.22 -20.68 10.78
CA ASP A 13 3.73 -19.46 11.44
C ASP A 13 2.27 -19.56 11.87
N ASN A 14 1.99 -19.06 13.07
CA ASN A 14 0.64 -18.86 13.55
C ASN A 14 0.22 -17.38 13.36
N ASN A 15 -0.42 -17.09 12.23
CA ASN A 15 -0.85 -15.73 11.91
C ASN A 15 -1.81 -15.15 12.97
N LYS A 16 -2.69 -15.96 13.56
CA LYS A 16 -3.58 -15.52 14.64
C LYS A 16 -2.77 -15.00 15.83
N LYS A 17 -1.81 -15.76 16.32
CA LYS A 17 -0.95 -15.33 17.44
C LYS A 17 -0.16 -14.07 17.08
N ARG A 18 0.39 -14.00 15.87
CA ARG A 18 1.15 -12.85 15.37
C ARG A 18 0.33 -11.56 15.41
N PHE A 19 -0.82 -11.53 14.78
CA PHE A 19 -1.64 -10.32 14.70
C PHE A 19 -2.29 -9.95 16.04
N THR A 20 -2.69 -10.95 16.84
CA THR A 20 -3.21 -10.65 18.18
C THR A 20 -2.14 -10.09 19.12
N SER A 21 -0.86 -10.48 18.99
CA SER A 21 0.23 -9.89 19.77
C SER A 21 0.52 -8.44 19.39
N TYR A 22 0.16 -8.01 18.17
CA TYR A 22 0.19 -6.60 17.77
C TYR A 22 -1.01 -5.78 18.29
N GLY A 23 -1.90 -6.40 19.05
CA GLY A 23 -3.13 -5.76 19.51
C GLY A 23 -4.24 -5.68 18.45
N TRP A 24 -4.09 -6.38 17.33
CA TRP A 24 -5.09 -6.41 16.25
C TRP A 24 -6.19 -7.44 16.51
N ASN A 25 -7.36 -7.21 15.95
CA ASN A 25 -8.35 -8.26 15.80
C ASN A 25 -7.95 -9.21 14.66
N TYR A 26 -8.20 -10.50 14.85
CA TYR A 26 -7.95 -11.51 13.82
C TYR A 26 -9.22 -12.31 13.54
N LEU A 27 -9.63 -12.35 12.28
CA LEU A 27 -10.75 -13.14 11.79
C LEU A 27 -10.25 -14.11 10.72
N GLN A 28 -10.73 -15.34 10.77
CA GLN A 28 -10.44 -16.35 9.75
C GLN A 28 -11.72 -16.79 9.08
N VAL A 29 -11.75 -16.80 7.75
CA VAL A 29 -12.93 -17.13 6.95
C VAL A 29 -12.55 -18.00 5.75
N ASP A 30 -13.52 -18.72 5.22
CA ASP A 30 -13.43 -19.31 3.90
C ASP A 30 -13.51 -18.20 2.84
N GLY A 31 -12.40 -17.96 2.11
CA GLY A 31 -12.31 -16.94 1.08
C GLY A 31 -13.17 -17.19 -0.16
N HIS A 32 -13.70 -18.41 -0.33
CA HIS A 32 -14.67 -18.74 -1.37
C HIS A 32 -16.12 -18.58 -0.92
N ASN A 33 -16.35 -18.28 0.37
CA ASN A 33 -17.66 -18.02 0.92
C ASN A 33 -17.90 -16.51 1.07
N TYR A 34 -18.54 -15.90 0.06
CA TYR A 34 -18.80 -14.45 0.05
C TYR A 34 -19.57 -13.94 1.28
N LYS A 35 -20.45 -14.76 1.86
CA LYS A 35 -21.21 -14.37 3.06
C LYS A 35 -20.32 -14.26 4.30
N GLN A 36 -19.36 -15.18 4.45
CA GLN A 36 -18.37 -15.11 5.54
C GLN A 36 -17.46 -13.90 5.36
N VAL A 37 -16.95 -13.68 4.15
CA VAL A 37 -16.11 -12.51 3.84
C VAL A 37 -16.87 -11.21 4.11
N TYR A 38 -18.11 -11.10 3.65
CA TYR A 38 -18.95 -9.92 3.89
C TYR A 38 -19.15 -9.65 5.40
N LYS A 39 -19.51 -10.68 6.18
CA LYS A 39 -19.68 -10.56 7.64
C LYS A 39 -18.38 -10.13 8.32
N ALA A 40 -17.25 -10.68 7.92
CA ALA A 40 -15.94 -10.31 8.46
C ALA A 40 -15.57 -8.84 8.17
N ILE A 41 -15.83 -8.37 6.95
CA ILE A 41 -15.60 -6.96 6.57
C ILE A 41 -16.53 -6.06 7.39
N LYS A 42 -17.80 -6.40 7.53
CA LYS A 42 -18.73 -5.61 8.36
C LYS A 42 -18.29 -5.52 9.81
N LYS A 43 -17.83 -6.63 10.39
CA LYS A 43 -17.29 -6.65 11.75
C LYS A 43 -16.02 -5.79 11.87
N ALA A 44 -15.13 -5.84 10.88
CA ALA A 44 -13.93 -5.03 10.86
C ALA A 44 -14.23 -3.51 10.79
N GLN A 45 -15.26 -3.11 10.04
CA GLN A 45 -15.66 -1.71 9.91
C GLN A 45 -16.19 -1.07 11.21
N THR A 46 -16.66 -1.88 12.15
CA THR A 46 -17.18 -1.41 13.45
C THR A 46 -16.18 -1.60 14.60
N SER A 47 -14.97 -2.04 14.29
CA SER A 47 -13.93 -2.28 15.27
C SER A 47 -13.18 -0.98 15.60
N ASP A 48 -12.79 -0.81 16.84
CA ASP A 48 -11.89 0.22 17.36
C ASP A 48 -10.40 -0.12 17.15
N LYS A 49 -10.11 -1.36 16.70
CA LYS A 49 -8.76 -1.86 16.47
C LYS A 49 -8.56 -2.24 15.00
N PRO A 50 -7.32 -2.16 14.49
CA PRO A 50 -6.99 -2.76 13.21
C PRO A 50 -7.42 -4.23 13.16
N THR A 51 -7.94 -4.67 12.02
CA THR A 51 -8.45 -6.03 11.88
C THR A 51 -7.78 -6.72 10.69
N CYS A 52 -7.15 -7.86 10.95
CA CYS A 52 -6.67 -8.77 9.91
C CYS A 52 -7.73 -9.82 9.61
N ILE A 53 -8.18 -9.90 8.35
CA ILE A 53 -9.09 -10.94 7.87
C ILE A 53 -8.30 -11.93 7.03
N SER A 54 -8.07 -13.12 7.57
CA SER A 54 -7.39 -14.21 6.87
C SER A 54 -8.41 -15.02 6.06
N CYS A 55 -8.36 -14.88 4.75
CA CYS A 55 -9.22 -15.59 3.82
C CYS A 55 -8.50 -16.84 3.31
N LYS A 56 -8.93 -18.03 3.75
CA LYS A 56 -8.40 -19.28 3.22
C LYS A 56 -8.97 -19.51 1.83
N THR A 57 -8.11 -19.66 0.84
CA THR A 57 -8.49 -19.88 -0.55
C THR A 57 -7.77 -21.11 -1.12
N ILE A 58 -8.23 -21.55 -2.27
CA ILE A 58 -7.66 -22.68 -3.01
C ILE A 58 -7.16 -22.14 -4.35
N ILE A 59 -5.90 -22.36 -4.66
CA ILE A 59 -5.32 -21.97 -5.95
C ILE A 59 -6.04 -22.69 -7.10
N GLY A 60 -6.28 -21.98 -8.19
CA GLY A 60 -7.01 -22.56 -9.33
C GLY A 60 -8.46 -22.94 -9.01
N TYR A 61 -9.09 -22.26 -8.04
CA TYR A 61 -10.48 -22.54 -7.65
C TYR A 61 -11.42 -22.57 -8.86
N GLY A 62 -12.25 -23.62 -8.91
CA GLY A 62 -13.15 -23.85 -10.03
C GLY A 62 -12.55 -24.71 -11.15
N SER A 63 -11.23 -24.94 -11.16
CA SER A 63 -10.61 -25.85 -12.11
C SER A 63 -10.82 -27.30 -11.68
N PRO A 64 -11.45 -28.16 -12.50
CA PRO A 64 -11.66 -29.55 -12.14
C PRO A 64 -10.37 -30.37 -11.97
N ASN A 65 -9.36 -30.12 -12.82
CA ASN A 65 -8.16 -30.92 -12.87
C ASN A 65 -6.92 -30.25 -12.29
N LYS A 66 -6.92 -28.91 -12.13
CA LYS A 66 -5.75 -28.14 -11.68
C LYS A 66 -5.94 -27.42 -10.36
N SER A 67 -7.15 -27.46 -9.79
CA SER A 67 -7.40 -26.85 -8.47
C SER A 67 -6.54 -27.50 -7.39
N ASN A 68 -5.97 -26.66 -6.50
CA ASN A 68 -5.10 -27.09 -5.41
C ASN A 68 -3.82 -27.84 -5.85
N THR A 69 -3.32 -27.56 -7.06
CA THR A 69 -2.08 -28.16 -7.57
C THR A 69 -1.04 -27.08 -7.87
N ALA A 70 0.24 -27.46 -7.83
CA ALA A 70 1.35 -26.60 -8.22
C ALA A 70 1.24 -26.14 -9.70
N SER A 71 0.64 -26.97 -10.57
CA SER A 71 0.44 -26.65 -11.98
C SER A 71 -0.50 -25.47 -12.23
N ALA A 72 -1.24 -25.00 -11.22
CA ALA A 72 -2.04 -23.77 -11.30
C ALA A 72 -1.24 -22.50 -10.90
N HIS A 73 -0.01 -22.65 -10.41
CA HIS A 73 0.83 -21.54 -10.00
C HIS A 73 1.73 -21.07 -11.16
N GLY A 74 1.47 -19.87 -11.68
CA GLY A 74 2.32 -19.27 -12.70
C GLY A 74 2.23 -19.88 -14.10
N SER A 75 1.36 -20.86 -14.33
CA SER A 75 1.16 -21.51 -15.62
C SER A 75 -0.26 -21.30 -16.12
N PRO A 76 -0.47 -21.10 -17.45
CA PRO A 76 -1.80 -21.00 -18.01
C PRO A 76 -2.58 -22.29 -17.81
N LEU A 77 -3.86 -22.20 -17.52
CA LEU A 77 -4.73 -23.38 -17.39
C LEU A 77 -4.86 -24.14 -18.72
N GLY A 78 -4.77 -23.44 -19.85
CA GLY A 78 -4.99 -23.97 -21.19
C GLY A 78 -6.46 -23.98 -21.59
N LYS A 79 -6.73 -23.97 -22.92
CA LYS A 79 -8.08 -23.82 -23.47
C LYS A 79 -9.07 -24.88 -22.98
N LYS A 80 -8.66 -26.14 -22.88
CA LYS A 80 -9.53 -27.24 -22.42
C LYS A 80 -9.95 -26.99 -20.97
N GLU A 81 -9.01 -26.70 -20.09
CA GLU A 81 -9.29 -26.50 -18.67
C GLU A 81 -10.11 -25.22 -18.41
N ILE A 82 -9.84 -24.13 -19.15
CA ILE A 82 -10.63 -22.90 -19.09
C ILE A 82 -12.11 -23.19 -19.42
N ASN A 83 -12.40 -24.01 -20.42
CA ASN A 83 -13.78 -24.37 -20.76
C ASN A 83 -14.46 -25.15 -19.63
N LEU A 84 -13.74 -26.04 -18.97
CA LEU A 84 -14.26 -26.78 -17.80
C LEU A 84 -14.52 -25.83 -16.60
N VAL A 85 -13.61 -24.90 -16.32
CA VAL A 85 -13.79 -23.87 -15.30
C VAL A 85 -15.04 -23.03 -15.58
N ARG A 86 -15.18 -22.54 -16.82
CA ARG A 86 -16.35 -21.75 -17.23
C ARG A 86 -17.67 -22.51 -17.01
N LYS A 87 -17.69 -23.78 -17.41
CA LYS A 87 -18.85 -24.67 -17.18
C LYS A 87 -19.15 -24.83 -15.69
N LYS A 88 -18.13 -25.12 -14.86
CA LYS A 88 -18.28 -25.31 -13.42
C LYS A 88 -18.73 -24.05 -12.70
N LEU A 89 -18.19 -22.90 -13.09
CA LEU A 89 -18.57 -21.59 -12.53
C LEU A 89 -19.80 -20.97 -13.19
N LYS A 90 -20.42 -21.67 -14.16
CA LYS A 90 -21.60 -21.18 -14.91
C LYS A 90 -21.37 -19.83 -15.59
N TRP A 91 -20.11 -19.58 -16.05
CA TRP A 91 -19.76 -18.35 -16.73
C TRP A 91 -19.97 -18.49 -18.24
N GLN A 92 -21.02 -17.86 -18.77
CA GLN A 92 -21.46 -18.00 -20.17
C GLN A 92 -20.99 -16.88 -21.08
N HIS A 93 -20.36 -15.82 -20.55
CA HIS A 93 -19.94 -14.67 -21.34
C HIS A 93 -18.67 -14.95 -22.14
N ARG A 94 -18.47 -14.22 -23.23
CA ARG A 94 -17.27 -14.36 -24.05
C ARG A 94 -15.98 -13.99 -23.27
N PRO A 95 -14.80 -14.42 -23.73
CA PRO A 95 -13.56 -13.95 -23.17
C PRO A 95 -13.50 -12.42 -23.16
N PHE A 96 -13.02 -11.84 -22.07
CA PHE A 96 -12.89 -10.38 -21.84
C PHE A 96 -14.22 -9.60 -21.83
N GLU A 97 -15.35 -10.26 -21.91
CA GLU A 97 -16.67 -9.64 -21.81
C GLU A 97 -17.14 -9.62 -20.35
N VAL A 98 -17.44 -8.43 -19.84
CA VAL A 98 -18.04 -8.23 -18.52
C VAL A 98 -19.50 -7.81 -18.71
N PRO A 99 -20.48 -8.51 -18.13
CA PRO A 99 -21.89 -8.13 -18.21
C PRO A 99 -22.12 -6.69 -17.82
N LYS A 100 -22.97 -5.96 -18.56
CA LYS A 100 -23.21 -4.51 -18.34
C LYS A 100 -23.70 -4.21 -16.93
N ASN A 101 -24.54 -5.04 -16.36
CA ASN A 101 -25.05 -4.87 -14.99
C ASN A 101 -23.91 -4.98 -13.96
N ILE A 102 -23.01 -5.95 -14.09
CA ILE A 102 -21.83 -6.10 -13.21
C ILE A 102 -20.90 -4.91 -13.37
N LEU A 103 -20.58 -4.56 -14.62
CA LEU A 103 -19.70 -3.41 -14.90
C LEU A 103 -20.27 -2.10 -14.34
N SER A 104 -21.56 -1.87 -14.49
CA SER A 104 -22.24 -0.69 -13.96
C SER A 104 -22.21 -0.67 -12.42
N ALA A 105 -22.41 -1.80 -11.77
CA ALA A 105 -22.33 -1.91 -10.31
C ALA A 105 -20.94 -1.54 -9.80
N TRP A 106 -19.88 -2.06 -10.40
CA TRP A 106 -18.49 -1.72 -10.05
C TRP A 106 -18.18 -0.24 -10.27
N ARG A 107 -18.58 0.32 -11.42
CA ARG A 107 -18.39 1.75 -11.73
C ARG A 107 -19.14 2.65 -10.76
N ASN A 108 -20.34 2.28 -10.36
CA ASN A 108 -21.11 3.03 -9.36
C ASN A 108 -20.42 3.10 -8.00
N ILE A 109 -19.83 1.99 -7.54
CA ILE A 109 -19.03 1.97 -6.30
C ILE A 109 -17.86 2.95 -6.40
N GLY A 110 -17.11 2.91 -7.50
CA GLY A 110 -16.01 3.84 -7.76
C GLY A 110 -16.45 5.31 -7.80
N ASN A 111 -17.58 5.58 -8.44
CA ASN A 111 -18.16 6.92 -8.51
C ASN A 111 -18.57 7.47 -7.13
N ILE A 112 -19.16 6.63 -6.27
CA ILE A 112 -19.54 7.00 -4.90
C ILE A 112 -18.28 7.34 -4.09
N ALA A 113 -17.24 6.49 -4.18
CA ALA A 113 -15.98 6.72 -3.51
C ALA A 113 -15.30 8.02 -3.98
N SER A 114 -15.27 8.27 -5.30
CA SER A 114 -14.74 9.49 -5.88
C SER A 114 -15.47 10.74 -5.40
N LYS A 115 -16.82 10.71 -5.35
CA LYS A 115 -17.62 11.83 -4.83
C LYS A 115 -17.34 12.09 -3.35
N LYS A 116 -17.21 11.05 -2.52
CA LYS A 116 -16.85 11.20 -1.10
C LYS A 116 -15.45 11.78 -0.94
N ALA A 117 -14.46 11.30 -1.68
CA ALA A 117 -13.08 11.80 -1.64
C ALA A 117 -13.01 13.28 -2.02
N LYS A 118 -13.75 13.72 -3.04
CA LYS A 118 -13.84 15.14 -3.44
C LYS A 118 -14.44 16.01 -2.33
N LYS A 119 -15.48 15.53 -1.63
CA LYS A 119 -16.12 16.27 -0.51
C LYS A 119 -15.19 16.40 0.70
N GLN A 120 -14.33 15.43 0.95
CA GLN A 120 -13.42 15.44 2.10
C GLN A 120 -12.16 16.27 1.88
N ASN A 121 -12.02 16.97 0.72
CA ASN A 121 -10.82 17.75 0.38
C ASN A 121 -9.50 16.97 0.60
N PHE A 122 -9.53 15.65 0.42
CA PHE A 122 -8.35 14.78 0.52
C PHE A 122 -7.30 15.09 -0.56
N PHE A 123 -7.71 15.78 -1.60
CA PHE A 123 -6.77 16.37 -2.53
C PHE A 123 -6.23 17.64 -1.91
N ILE A 124 -5.10 17.54 -1.24
CA ILE A 124 -4.24 18.69 -0.99
C ILE A 124 -4.24 19.50 -2.29
N LYS A 125 -4.85 20.69 -2.28
CA LYS A 125 -4.69 21.63 -3.38
C LYS A 125 -3.18 21.71 -3.59
N LYS A 126 -2.66 21.13 -4.68
CA LYS A 126 -1.26 21.31 -5.07
C LYS A 126 -1.08 22.82 -5.23
N LYS A 127 -0.69 23.49 -4.16
CA LYS A 127 -0.07 24.79 -4.29
C LYS A 127 1.16 24.51 -5.12
N ASN A 128 1.16 25.03 -6.34
CA ASN A 128 2.24 24.83 -7.29
C ASN A 128 3.45 25.61 -6.80
N ASN A 129 4.14 25.07 -5.79
CA ASN A 129 5.32 25.66 -5.18
C ASN A 129 6.59 25.45 -6.04
N PHE A 130 6.45 24.81 -7.23
CA PHE A 130 7.60 24.55 -8.11
C PHE A 130 8.39 25.79 -8.45
N LYS A 131 7.73 26.91 -8.80
CA LYS A 131 8.44 28.17 -9.09
C LYS A 131 9.23 28.70 -7.90
N LYS A 132 8.66 28.60 -6.70
CA LYS A 132 9.35 29.00 -5.47
C LYS A 132 10.54 28.08 -5.18
N ILE A 133 10.36 26.78 -5.34
CA ILE A 133 11.40 25.76 -5.14
C ILE A 133 12.54 25.98 -6.13
N SER A 134 12.23 26.13 -7.42
CA SER A 134 13.25 26.38 -8.46
C SER A 134 14.07 27.62 -8.15
N LYS A 135 13.42 28.73 -7.77
CA LYS A 135 14.11 29.97 -7.41
C LYS A 135 15.06 29.78 -6.21
N ILE A 136 14.61 29.04 -5.19
CA ILE A 136 15.43 28.74 -4.00
C ILE A 136 16.65 27.90 -4.41
N VAL A 137 16.44 26.86 -5.21
CA VAL A 137 17.52 25.98 -5.69
C VAL A 137 18.53 26.72 -6.54
N GLU A 138 18.08 27.59 -7.45
CA GLU A 138 18.97 28.41 -8.29
C GLU A 138 19.84 29.38 -7.44
N LEU A 139 19.22 30.07 -6.48
CA LEU A 139 19.98 30.94 -5.56
C LEU A 139 21.05 30.19 -4.76
N GLU A 140 20.75 28.98 -4.32
CA GLU A 140 21.73 28.17 -3.59
C GLU A 140 22.83 27.64 -4.51
N LYS A 141 22.53 27.26 -5.74
CA LYS A 141 23.54 26.91 -6.75
C LYS A 141 24.50 28.06 -7.02
N GLU A 142 24.00 29.28 -7.18
CA GLU A 142 24.83 30.49 -7.36
C GLU A 142 25.77 30.72 -6.18
N LYS A 143 25.27 30.55 -4.94
CA LYS A 143 26.11 30.68 -3.73
C LYS A 143 27.22 29.64 -3.71
N PHE A 144 26.90 28.36 -3.98
CA PHE A 144 27.89 27.30 -4.06
C PHE A 144 28.94 27.53 -5.18
N PHE A 145 28.48 28.09 -6.32
CA PHE A 145 29.39 28.41 -7.41
C PHE A 145 30.37 29.55 -7.05
N LYS A 146 29.87 30.59 -6.36
CA LYS A 146 30.67 31.72 -5.94
C LYS A 146 31.65 31.38 -4.81
N ASN A 147 31.23 30.53 -3.88
CA ASN A 147 32.01 30.11 -2.74
C ASN A 147 32.00 28.57 -2.63
N PRO A 148 32.79 27.88 -3.45
CA PRO A 148 32.84 26.43 -3.43
C PRO A 148 33.43 25.91 -2.10
N GLU A 149 32.72 24.97 -1.47
CA GLU A 149 33.18 24.35 -0.24
C GLU A 149 33.51 22.87 -0.47
N SER A 150 34.64 22.42 0.05
CA SER A 150 34.99 20.99 0.08
C SER A 150 34.31 20.34 1.30
N ILE A 151 33.15 19.78 1.12
CA ILE A 151 32.36 19.15 2.18
C ILE A 151 31.88 17.77 1.78
N ALA A 152 31.62 16.89 2.79
CA ALA A 152 31.02 15.59 2.54
C ALA A 152 29.63 15.74 1.91
N THR A 153 29.27 14.82 1.01
CA THR A 153 27.96 14.84 0.32
C THR A 153 26.76 14.89 1.26
N ARG A 154 26.83 14.22 2.42
CA ARG A 154 25.80 14.31 3.46
C ARG A 154 25.65 15.73 4.03
N LYS A 155 26.72 16.50 4.13
CA LYS A 155 26.68 17.89 4.58
C LYS A 155 26.10 18.82 3.52
N SER A 156 26.41 18.58 2.26
CA SER A 156 25.77 19.28 1.14
C SER A 156 24.25 19.01 1.11
N SER A 157 23.84 17.75 1.28
CA SER A 157 22.43 17.37 1.39
C SER A 157 21.75 18.06 2.59
N GLU A 158 22.39 18.09 3.77
CA GLU A 158 21.85 18.76 4.96
C GLU A 158 21.61 20.26 4.73
N LYS A 159 22.53 20.94 4.07
CA LYS A 159 22.38 22.38 3.73
C LYS A 159 21.13 22.61 2.89
N ILE A 160 20.95 21.82 1.83
CA ILE A 160 19.76 21.93 0.97
C ILE A 160 18.48 21.54 1.71
N LEU A 161 18.49 20.45 2.51
CA LEU A 161 17.35 20.05 3.31
C LEU A 161 16.93 21.14 4.31
N ASN A 162 17.86 21.82 4.96
CA ASN A 162 17.52 22.92 5.87
C ASN A 162 16.75 24.04 5.18
N ILE A 163 17.10 24.35 3.93
CA ILE A 163 16.45 25.39 3.14
C ILE A 163 15.08 24.91 2.64
N LEU A 164 15.00 23.70 2.11
CA LEU A 164 13.75 23.14 1.61
C LEU A 164 12.72 22.95 2.72
N THR A 165 13.10 22.42 3.86
CA THR A 165 12.19 22.19 5.00
C THR A 165 11.71 23.48 5.65
N GLN A 166 12.44 24.57 5.50
CA GLN A 166 11.97 25.89 5.91
C GLN A 166 10.88 26.46 4.97
N SER A 167 10.89 26.02 3.71
CA SER A 167 10.04 26.59 2.66
C SER A 167 8.88 25.69 2.25
N ILE A 168 8.97 24.37 2.54
CA ILE A 168 8.03 23.33 2.09
C ILE A 168 7.59 22.52 3.30
N ASN A 169 6.44 22.86 3.85
CA ASN A 169 5.88 22.18 5.03
C ASN A 169 5.43 20.73 4.75
N GLU A 170 5.15 20.43 3.48
CA GLU A 170 4.69 19.12 3.03
C GLU A 170 5.83 18.12 2.83
N LEU A 171 7.10 18.55 2.98
CA LEU A 171 8.25 17.68 2.86
C LEU A 171 8.40 16.84 4.13
N ILE A 172 8.11 15.55 4.04
CA ILE A 172 8.27 14.59 5.14
C ILE A 172 9.59 13.87 4.98
N GLY A 173 10.39 13.84 6.04
CA GLY A 173 11.64 13.10 6.12
C GLY A 173 11.60 12.02 7.19
N GLY A 174 12.67 11.22 7.24
CA GLY A 174 12.84 10.23 8.29
C GLY A 174 14.18 9.49 8.21
N SER A 175 14.48 8.75 9.26
CA SER A 175 15.67 7.89 9.31
C SER A 175 15.44 6.72 10.25
N ALA A 176 16.06 5.58 9.91
CA ALA A 176 16.16 4.40 10.76
C ALA A 176 17.48 4.48 11.54
N ASP A 177 17.44 5.11 12.71
CA ASP A 177 18.54 5.26 13.68
C ASP A 177 19.85 5.89 13.16
N LEU A 178 19.84 6.54 12.00
CA LEU A 178 21.03 7.12 11.37
C LEU A 178 20.95 8.65 11.14
N ALA A 179 19.99 9.34 11.76
CA ALA A 179 19.76 10.76 11.51
C ALA A 179 21.02 11.62 11.71
N GLY A 180 21.83 11.33 12.72
CA GLY A 180 23.10 12.03 12.97
C GLY A 180 24.22 11.66 11.99
N SER A 181 24.20 10.46 11.43
CA SER A 181 25.22 10.00 10.48
C SER A 181 24.96 10.47 9.05
N ASN A 182 23.71 10.47 8.62
CA ASN A 182 23.29 10.84 7.27
C ASN A 182 22.80 12.28 7.15
N ASN A 183 22.67 13.00 8.28
CA ASN A 183 22.26 14.41 8.37
C ASN A 183 20.89 14.70 7.71
N THR A 184 19.95 13.80 7.86
CA THR A 184 18.61 13.94 7.27
C THR A 184 17.63 14.73 8.13
N LYS A 185 17.94 14.94 9.44
CA LYS A 185 17.11 15.72 10.34
C LYS A 185 17.56 17.18 10.37
N THR A 186 16.69 18.08 10.01
CA THR A 186 16.95 19.54 10.01
C THR A 186 16.39 20.22 11.24
N LYS A 187 16.78 21.50 11.45
CA LYS A 187 16.25 22.34 12.55
C LYS A 187 14.74 22.60 12.43
N ASN A 188 14.19 22.52 11.23
CA ASN A 188 12.78 22.83 10.94
C ASN A 188 11.87 21.58 11.04
N HIS A 189 12.46 20.40 11.23
CA HIS A 189 11.70 19.18 11.37
C HIS A 189 11.06 19.05 12.76
N LYS A 190 9.74 18.79 12.76
CA LYS A 190 9.00 18.37 13.95
C LYS A 190 8.84 16.85 13.92
N ILE A 191 9.13 16.18 15.02
CA ILE A 191 9.01 14.72 15.11
C ILE A 191 7.54 14.34 15.17
N ILE A 192 7.15 13.37 14.35
CA ILE A 192 5.85 12.70 14.44
C ILE A 192 5.92 11.71 15.60
N LYS A 193 4.99 11.84 16.56
CA LYS A 193 4.88 10.98 17.75
C LYS A 193 3.50 10.33 17.82
N PRO A 194 3.34 9.24 18.56
CA PRO A 194 2.03 8.70 18.86
C PRO A 194 1.10 9.78 19.46
N GLY A 195 -0.06 9.99 18.82
CA GLY A 195 -1.02 11.04 19.20
C GLY A 195 -0.72 12.45 18.67
N GLU A 196 0.49 12.72 18.15
CA GLU A 196 0.91 14.02 17.59
C GLU A 196 1.38 13.85 16.15
N PHE A 197 0.44 13.90 15.20
CA PHE A 197 0.69 13.62 13.78
C PHE A 197 0.94 14.87 12.92
N ASN A 198 1.08 16.05 13.53
CA ASN A 198 1.31 17.32 12.83
C ASN A 198 2.81 17.60 12.55
N GLY A 199 3.67 16.63 12.76
CA GLY A 199 5.08 16.69 12.46
C GLY A 199 5.37 16.39 10.98
N ASN A 200 6.66 16.44 10.64
CA ASN A 200 7.18 16.14 9.29
C ASN A 200 8.50 15.33 9.31
N TYR A 201 8.81 14.68 10.44
CA TYR A 201 9.95 13.78 10.55
C TYR A 201 9.59 12.51 11.33
N ILE A 202 9.96 11.36 10.78
CA ILE A 202 9.66 10.04 11.32
C ILE A 202 10.96 9.35 11.74
N HIS A 203 10.99 8.85 12.98
CA HIS A 203 11.98 7.88 13.40
C HIS A 203 11.45 6.47 13.11
N TYR A 204 12.13 5.72 12.27
CA TYR A 204 11.68 4.37 11.85
C TYR A 204 12.16 3.25 12.78
N GLY A 205 12.98 3.54 13.76
CA GLY A 205 13.56 2.59 14.68
C GLY A 205 15.05 2.51 14.61
#